data_f98d7580f16080fe49a043f873bd1689
#
_entry.id   f98d7580f16080fe49a043f873bd1689
#
_cell.length_a   1.000
_cell.length_b   1.000
_cell.length_c   1.000
_cell.angle_alpha   90.00
_cell.angle_beta   90.00
_cell.angle_gamma   90.00
#
_symmetry.space_group_name_H-M   'P 1'
#
loop_
_entity.id
_entity.type
_entity.pdbx_description
1 polymer ?
#
loop_
_entity_poly.entity_id
_entity_poly.type
_entity_poly.pdbx_seq_one_letter_code
_entity_poly.pdbx_strand_id
1 'polypeptide(L)'
;VGRIAAALFTTVDGSAERPDQWHGPYFDEAMGRAMDSHTSRCEAYLMGRVLYDQWSQYWPGNDTDEFADFINPIRKYVLSTTLQQADWEGTTVLPDLDAVRELRERTEGTIGLTGSLRTVRSLLEAGLLDELVLLVDPVVVGGERRWTDDLGRTPLELVSSEALPTGVLHLVYRPAAQD
;
A
#
# COMPACT_ATOMS: atom_id res chain seq x y z
N VAL A 1 -5.80 -19.03 -4.03
CA VAL A 1 -6.35 -17.75 -3.56
C VAL A 1 -5.20 -16.86 -3.15
N GLY A 2 -5.10 -15.69 -3.79
CA GLY A 2 -4.06 -14.71 -3.51
C GLY A 2 -4.21 -14.03 -2.16
N ARG A 3 -3.21 -13.23 -1.82
CA ARG A 3 -3.18 -12.41 -0.59
C ARG A 3 -3.15 -10.94 -0.98
N ILE A 4 -3.82 -10.10 -0.21
CA ILE A 4 -3.76 -8.64 -0.36
C ILE A 4 -2.92 -8.08 0.78
N ALA A 5 -1.82 -7.42 0.42
CA ALA A 5 -0.85 -6.85 1.36
C ALA A 5 -0.66 -5.36 1.12
N ALA A 6 -0.96 -4.54 2.12
CA ALA A 6 -0.72 -3.11 2.10
C ALA A 6 0.62 -2.78 2.77
N ALA A 7 1.37 -1.84 2.19
CA ALA A 7 2.57 -1.26 2.80
C ALA A 7 2.44 0.26 2.85
N LEU A 8 2.56 0.84 4.04
CA LEU A 8 2.41 2.27 4.27
C LEU A 8 3.66 2.84 4.92
N PHE A 9 4.16 3.97 4.40
CA PHE A 9 4.99 4.87 5.19
C PHE A 9 4.06 5.66 6.12
N THR A 10 4.38 5.69 7.40
CA THR A 10 3.59 6.43 8.38
C THR A 10 4.50 7.12 9.39
N THR A 11 3.98 8.14 10.04
CA THR A 11 4.63 8.84 11.14
C THR A 11 4.23 8.22 12.48
N VAL A 12 4.91 8.61 13.57
CA VAL A 12 4.56 8.17 14.92
C VAL A 12 3.12 8.54 15.30
N ASP A 13 2.62 9.68 14.82
CA ASP A 13 1.24 10.13 15.04
C ASP A 13 0.24 9.63 14.00
N GLY A 14 0.65 8.70 13.13
CA GLY A 14 -0.25 7.97 12.23
C GLY A 14 -0.58 8.66 10.91
N SER A 15 0.11 9.75 10.54
CA SER A 15 -0.02 10.31 9.19
C SER A 15 0.61 9.37 8.17
N ALA A 16 -0.05 9.19 7.02
CA ALA A 16 0.49 8.48 5.87
C ALA A 16 0.24 9.28 4.57
N GLU A 17 -0.17 10.54 4.71
CA GLU A 17 -0.33 11.47 3.60
C GLU A 17 1.00 12.18 3.30
N ARG A 18 1.25 12.45 2.02
CA ARG A 18 2.40 13.22 1.53
C ARG A 18 3.75 12.77 2.10
N PRO A 19 4.10 11.48 1.99
CA PRO A 19 5.38 10.97 2.52
C PRO A 19 6.60 11.65 1.87
N ASP A 20 6.45 12.25 0.70
CA ASP A 20 7.46 13.06 0.03
C ASP A 20 7.95 14.26 0.89
N GLN A 21 7.12 14.73 1.82
CA GLN A 21 7.45 15.88 2.68
C GLN A 21 8.26 15.51 3.93
N TRP A 22 8.17 14.28 4.41
CA TRP A 22 8.80 13.91 5.70
C TRP A 22 9.62 12.61 5.66
N HIS A 23 9.41 11.75 4.66
CA HIS A 23 10.04 10.42 4.61
C HIS A 23 11.50 10.44 4.12
N GLY A 24 11.88 11.38 3.28
CA GLY A 24 13.19 11.42 2.63
C GLY A 24 14.39 11.19 3.54
N PRO A 25 14.49 11.86 4.73
CA PRO A 25 15.62 11.68 5.65
C PRO A 25 15.79 10.26 6.21
N TYR A 26 14.74 9.45 6.15
CA TYR A 26 14.70 8.09 6.71
C TYR A 26 14.87 7.01 5.65
N PHE A 27 14.97 7.38 4.39
CA PHE A 27 15.17 6.42 3.31
C PHE A 27 16.66 6.10 3.15
N ASP A 28 17.03 4.88 3.50
CA ASP A 28 18.38 4.34 3.37
C ASP A 28 18.33 2.94 2.71
N GLU A 29 19.47 2.29 2.63
CA GLU A 29 19.57 0.94 2.06
C GLU A 29 18.72 -0.09 2.83
N ALA A 30 18.61 0.04 4.16
CA ALA A 30 17.78 -0.85 4.98
C ALA A 30 16.28 -0.66 4.69
N MET A 31 15.85 0.59 4.46
CA MET A 31 14.50 0.91 4.00
C MET A 31 14.24 0.32 2.61
N GLY A 32 15.19 0.45 1.69
CA GLY A 32 15.11 -0.16 0.36
C GLY A 32 14.89 -1.67 0.46
N ARG A 33 15.65 -2.38 1.29
CA ARG A 33 15.47 -3.83 1.52
C ARG A 33 14.10 -4.17 2.13
N ALA A 34 13.60 -3.36 3.06
CA ALA A 34 12.28 -3.54 3.64
C ALA A 34 11.17 -3.41 2.58
N MET A 35 11.29 -2.43 1.69
CA MET A 35 10.38 -2.27 0.55
C MET A 35 10.47 -3.42 -0.45
N ASP A 36 11.68 -3.85 -0.78
CA ASP A 36 11.90 -4.98 -1.70
C ASP A 36 11.31 -6.28 -1.13
N SER A 37 11.34 -6.48 0.16
CA SER A 37 10.71 -7.65 0.80
C SER A 37 9.18 -7.67 0.61
N HIS A 38 8.56 -6.52 0.42
CA HIS A 38 7.15 -6.40 0.07
C HIS A 38 6.93 -6.54 -1.44
N THR A 39 7.61 -5.73 -2.25
CA THR A 39 7.37 -5.64 -3.69
C THR A 39 7.76 -6.89 -4.47
N SER A 40 8.84 -7.58 -4.07
CA SER A 40 9.31 -8.81 -4.72
C SER A 40 8.32 -9.97 -4.68
N ARG A 41 7.35 -9.93 -3.77
CA ARG A 41 6.28 -10.94 -3.64
C ARG A 41 5.05 -10.61 -4.49
N CYS A 42 4.98 -9.40 -5.05
CA CYS A 42 3.79 -8.91 -5.71
C CYS A 42 3.71 -9.45 -7.16
N GLU A 43 2.58 -10.06 -7.50
CA GLU A 43 2.22 -10.44 -8.87
C GLU A 43 1.30 -9.41 -9.53
N ALA A 44 0.65 -8.59 -8.72
CA ALA A 44 -0.24 -7.52 -9.14
C ALA A 44 -0.19 -6.37 -8.13
N TYR A 45 -0.61 -5.20 -8.57
CA TYR A 45 -0.64 -4.01 -7.73
C TYR A 45 -2.00 -3.32 -7.81
N LEU A 46 -2.62 -3.11 -6.64
CA LEU A 46 -3.91 -2.46 -6.50
C LEU A 46 -3.72 -1.00 -6.07
N MET A 47 -4.48 -0.10 -6.65
CA MET A 47 -4.48 1.33 -6.32
C MET A 47 -5.89 1.84 -6.10
N GLY A 48 -6.05 2.83 -5.23
CA GLY A 48 -7.22 3.69 -5.24
C GLY A 48 -7.11 4.76 -6.32
N ARG A 49 -8.22 5.46 -6.60
CA ARG A 49 -8.30 6.47 -7.67
C ARG A 49 -7.28 7.61 -7.48
N VAL A 50 -7.15 8.16 -6.27
CA VAL A 50 -6.23 9.28 -6.00
C VAL A 50 -4.78 8.90 -6.31
N LEU A 51 -4.36 7.72 -5.87
CA LEU A 51 -3.00 7.23 -6.14
C LEU A 51 -2.81 6.96 -7.64
N TYR A 52 -3.80 6.37 -8.30
CA TYR A 52 -3.76 6.14 -9.74
C TYR A 52 -3.59 7.45 -10.51
N ASP A 53 -4.36 8.48 -10.20
CA ASP A 53 -4.28 9.78 -10.87
C ASP A 53 -2.89 10.43 -10.74
N GLN A 54 -2.22 10.24 -9.61
CA GLN A 54 -0.85 10.72 -9.38
C GLN A 54 0.20 9.85 -10.09
N TRP A 55 0.14 8.55 -9.91
CA TRP A 55 1.14 7.62 -10.38
C TRP A 55 1.11 7.39 -11.89
N SER A 56 -0.06 7.40 -12.50
CA SER A 56 -0.20 7.26 -13.95
C SER A 56 0.43 8.40 -14.76
N GLN A 57 0.68 9.54 -14.11
CA GLN A 57 1.38 10.68 -14.70
C GLN A 57 2.88 10.72 -14.37
N TYR A 58 3.28 10.07 -13.28
CA TYR A 58 4.65 10.16 -12.76
C TYR A 58 5.53 8.99 -13.21
N TRP A 59 5.03 7.75 -13.12
CA TRP A 59 5.85 6.56 -13.37
C TRP A 59 6.06 6.19 -14.83
N PRO A 60 5.10 6.35 -15.75
CA PRO A 60 5.34 6.05 -17.16
C PRO A 60 6.48 6.89 -17.72
N GLY A 61 7.48 6.21 -18.30
CA GLY A 61 8.67 6.89 -18.85
C GLY A 61 9.68 7.39 -17.82
N ASN A 62 9.47 7.18 -16.53
CA ASN A 62 10.49 7.45 -15.51
C ASN A 62 11.56 6.35 -15.57
N ASP A 63 12.81 6.73 -15.79
CA ASP A 63 13.97 5.85 -15.89
C ASP A 63 15.03 6.14 -14.82
N THR A 64 14.71 7.00 -13.85
CA THR A 64 15.64 7.47 -12.81
C THR A 64 15.41 6.82 -11.45
N ASP A 65 14.29 6.12 -11.27
CA ASP A 65 13.89 5.50 -10.00
C ASP A 65 13.67 4.00 -10.20
N GLU A 66 14.36 3.16 -9.42
CA GLU A 66 14.26 1.70 -9.47
C GLU A 66 12.83 1.19 -9.25
N PHE A 67 12.00 1.93 -8.52
CA PHE A 67 10.59 1.57 -8.34
C PHE A 67 9.81 1.60 -9.66
N ALA A 68 10.23 2.42 -10.63
CA ALA A 68 9.63 2.44 -11.96
C ALA A 68 9.78 1.08 -12.68
N ASP A 69 10.91 0.41 -12.49
CA ASP A 69 11.18 -0.92 -13.08
C ASP A 69 10.26 -2.00 -12.52
N PHE A 70 9.77 -1.82 -11.29
CA PHE A 70 8.78 -2.68 -10.67
C PHE A 70 7.36 -2.31 -11.11
N ILE A 71 6.96 -1.04 -10.97
CA ILE A 71 5.55 -0.65 -11.09
C ILE A 71 5.06 -0.54 -12.53
N ASN A 72 5.94 -0.19 -13.48
CA ASN A 72 5.52 -0.04 -14.87
C ASN A 72 5.13 -1.38 -15.53
N PRO A 73 5.91 -2.47 -15.43
CA PRO A 73 5.57 -3.73 -16.11
C PRO A 73 4.53 -4.59 -15.38
N ILE A 74 4.35 -4.41 -14.05
CA ILE A 74 3.44 -5.25 -13.28
C ILE A 74 1.97 -5.03 -13.71
N ARG A 75 1.12 -6.05 -13.54
CA ARG A 75 -0.33 -5.88 -13.72
C ARG A 75 -0.88 -4.98 -12.63
N LYS A 76 -1.57 -3.93 -13.05
CA LYS A 76 -2.16 -2.92 -12.16
C LYS A 76 -3.68 -2.97 -12.19
N TYR A 77 -4.26 -2.68 -11.05
CA TYR A 77 -5.70 -2.56 -10.88
C TYR A 77 -6.01 -1.27 -10.15
N VAL A 78 -7.06 -0.58 -10.56
CA VAL A 78 -7.54 0.63 -9.90
C VAL A 78 -8.98 0.43 -9.44
N LEU A 79 -9.19 0.54 -8.12
CA LEU A 79 -10.53 0.50 -7.53
C LEU A 79 -11.16 1.89 -7.68
N SER A 80 -12.16 2.01 -8.52
CA SER A 80 -12.85 3.27 -8.76
C SER A 80 -14.26 3.05 -9.30
N THR A 81 -15.25 3.76 -8.75
CA THR A 81 -16.63 3.77 -9.24
C THR A 81 -16.85 4.76 -10.38
N THR A 82 -15.90 5.64 -10.65
CA THR A 82 -16.06 6.76 -11.61
C THR A 82 -15.12 6.69 -12.79
N LEU A 83 -13.98 6.01 -12.67
CA LEU A 83 -13.03 5.84 -13.76
C LEU A 83 -13.61 4.85 -14.80
N GLN A 84 -13.75 5.29 -16.02
CA GLN A 84 -14.28 4.45 -17.10
C GLN A 84 -13.18 3.64 -17.80
N GLN A 85 -12.01 4.24 -17.96
CA GLN A 85 -10.87 3.65 -18.65
C GLN A 85 -9.58 4.11 -17.99
N ALA A 86 -8.63 3.19 -17.87
CA ALA A 86 -7.28 3.46 -17.40
C ALA A 86 -6.32 3.55 -18.59
N ASP A 87 -5.58 4.64 -18.68
CA ASP A 87 -4.64 4.89 -19.80
C ASP A 87 -3.23 4.38 -19.52
N TRP A 88 -2.89 4.10 -18.25
CA TRP A 88 -1.60 3.53 -17.90
C TRP A 88 -1.56 2.04 -18.30
N GLU A 89 -0.60 1.69 -19.14
CA GLU A 89 -0.47 0.34 -19.70
C GLU A 89 -0.48 -0.74 -18.59
N GLY A 90 -1.19 -1.84 -18.88
CA GLY A 90 -1.34 -2.95 -17.94
C GLY A 90 -2.27 -2.68 -16.75
N THR A 91 -3.11 -1.63 -16.83
CA THR A 91 -4.06 -1.27 -15.78
C THR A 91 -5.49 -1.66 -16.14
N THR A 92 -6.19 -2.28 -15.20
CA THR A 92 -7.60 -2.65 -15.30
C THR A 92 -8.40 -1.92 -14.21
N VAL A 93 -9.57 -1.39 -14.57
CA VAL A 93 -10.49 -0.76 -13.62
C VAL A 93 -11.33 -1.82 -12.92
N LEU A 94 -11.40 -1.75 -11.58
CA LEU A 94 -12.29 -2.55 -10.75
C LEU A 94 -13.38 -1.62 -10.20
N PRO A 95 -14.67 -1.92 -10.46
CA PRO A 95 -15.76 -0.99 -10.09
C PRO A 95 -16.10 -1.02 -8.61
N ASP A 96 -15.81 -2.12 -7.90
CA ASP A 96 -16.23 -2.35 -6.53
C ASP A 96 -15.35 -3.39 -5.80
N LEU A 97 -15.67 -3.63 -4.53
CA LEU A 97 -14.96 -4.61 -3.70
C LEU A 97 -15.24 -6.07 -4.09
N ASP A 98 -16.35 -6.35 -4.76
CA ASP A 98 -16.63 -7.71 -5.25
C ASP A 98 -15.68 -8.07 -6.39
N ALA A 99 -15.39 -7.12 -7.27
CA ALA A 99 -14.36 -7.28 -8.29
C ALA A 99 -12.95 -7.48 -7.68
N VAL A 100 -12.67 -6.88 -6.52
CA VAL A 100 -11.41 -7.13 -5.78
C VAL A 100 -11.39 -8.54 -5.19
N ARG A 101 -12.52 -9.06 -4.66
CA ARG A 101 -12.63 -10.46 -4.21
C ARG A 101 -12.37 -11.44 -5.34
N GLU A 102 -12.98 -11.23 -6.49
CA GLU A 102 -12.76 -12.06 -7.68
C GLU A 102 -11.29 -12.00 -8.15
N LEU A 103 -10.67 -10.81 -8.13
CA LEU A 103 -9.25 -10.67 -8.42
C LEU A 103 -8.40 -11.51 -7.46
N ARG A 104 -8.67 -11.42 -6.14
CA ARG A 104 -7.96 -12.20 -5.12
C ARG A 104 -8.10 -13.71 -5.36
N GLU A 105 -9.28 -14.19 -5.70
CA GLU A 105 -9.53 -15.62 -5.95
C GLU A 105 -8.75 -16.17 -7.15
N ARG A 106 -8.59 -15.38 -8.21
CA ARG A 106 -7.86 -15.78 -9.43
C ARG A 106 -6.36 -15.49 -9.41
N THR A 107 -5.87 -14.79 -8.39
CA THR A 107 -4.43 -14.52 -8.19
C THR A 107 -3.84 -15.62 -7.32
N GLU A 108 -2.63 -16.09 -7.61
CA GLU A 108 -1.96 -17.10 -6.78
C GLU A 108 -1.01 -16.45 -5.75
N GLY A 109 -0.35 -15.35 -6.11
CA GLY A 109 0.60 -14.65 -5.28
C GLY A 109 0.02 -13.45 -4.51
N THR A 110 0.84 -12.46 -4.30
CA THR A 110 0.46 -11.25 -3.53
C THR A 110 -0.01 -10.12 -4.45
N ILE A 111 -1.12 -9.51 -4.10
CA ILE A 111 -1.60 -8.24 -4.63
C ILE A 111 -1.14 -7.16 -3.65
N GLY A 112 -0.15 -6.36 -4.06
CA GLY A 112 0.37 -5.26 -3.24
C GLY A 112 -0.47 -4.00 -3.38
N LEU A 113 -0.46 -3.14 -2.37
CA LEU A 113 -0.94 -1.76 -2.47
C LEU A 113 -0.25 -0.87 -1.44
N THR A 114 -0.23 0.43 -1.71
CA THR A 114 0.22 1.45 -0.77
C THR A 114 -0.79 2.59 -0.59
N GLY A 115 -1.87 2.59 -1.30
CA GLY A 115 -2.90 3.62 -1.25
C GLY A 115 -3.96 3.42 -2.36
N SER A 116 -4.98 4.27 -2.43
CA SER A 116 -5.13 5.38 -1.48
C SER A 116 -5.44 4.86 -0.06
N LEU A 117 -5.29 5.71 0.94
CA LEU A 117 -5.55 5.35 2.34
C LEU A 117 -7.00 4.91 2.55
N ARG A 118 -7.95 5.53 1.84
CA ARG A 118 -9.35 5.10 1.84
C ARG A 118 -9.51 3.68 1.33
N THR A 119 -8.77 3.29 0.28
CA THR A 119 -8.79 1.93 -0.26
C THR A 119 -8.26 0.93 0.77
N VAL A 120 -7.15 1.25 1.45
CA VAL A 120 -6.58 0.40 2.51
C VAL A 120 -7.61 0.19 3.63
N ARG A 121 -8.26 1.27 4.09
CA ARG A 121 -9.32 1.17 5.13
C ARG A 121 -10.49 0.32 4.67
N SER A 122 -10.99 0.53 3.45
CA SER A 122 -12.10 -0.23 2.91
C SER A 122 -11.80 -1.73 2.81
N LEU A 123 -10.58 -2.08 2.42
CA LEU A 123 -10.15 -3.49 2.38
C LEU A 123 -10.05 -4.10 3.77
N LEU A 124 -9.55 -3.33 4.74
CA LEU A 124 -9.45 -3.78 6.13
C LEU A 124 -10.84 -4.01 6.73
N GLU A 125 -11.78 -3.08 6.56
CA GLU A 125 -13.17 -3.19 7.02
C GLU A 125 -13.92 -4.33 6.35
N ALA A 126 -13.65 -4.59 5.07
CA ALA A 126 -14.27 -5.67 4.30
C ALA A 126 -13.66 -7.06 4.56
N GLY A 127 -12.64 -7.17 5.42
CA GLY A 127 -11.93 -8.42 5.69
C GLY A 127 -11.15 -8.96 4.48
N LEU A 128 -10.76 -8.08 3.57
CA LEU A 128 -10.01 -8.44 2.36
C LEU A 128 -8.51 -8.24 2.49
N LEU A 129 -8.05 -7.46 3.48
CA LEU A 129 -6.63 -7.25 3.72
C LEU A 129 -6.05 -8.41 4.54
N ASP A 130 -5.03 -9.06 4.03
CA ASP A 130 -4.36 -10.18 4.69
C ASP A 130 -3.11 -9.76 5.46
N GLU A 131 -2.44 -8.70 5.02
CA GLU A 131 -1.20 -8.22 5.62
C GLU A 131 -1.14 -6.69 5.58
N LEU A 132 -0.70 -6.09 6.67
CA LEU A 132 -0.45 -4.66 6.80
C LEU A 132 1.00 -4.44 7.22
N VAL A 133 1.79 -3.89 6.33
CA VAL A 133 3.18 -3.48 6.59
C VAL A 133 3.19 -2.00 6.93
N LEU A 134 3.72 -1.64 8.08
CA LEU A 134 3.92 -0.25 8.49
C LEU A 134 5.41 0.04 8.61
N LEU A 135 5.85 1.05 7.91
CA LEU A 135 7.17 1.66 8.04
C LEU A 135 6.98 2.97 8.80
N VAL A 136 7.21 2.92 10.12
CA VAL A 136 6.93 4.02 11.04
C VAL A 136 8.17 4.88 11.19
N ASP A 137 8.17 6.03 10.55
CA ASP A 137 9.26 7.00 10.63
C ASP A 137 9.25 7.70 12.00
N PRO A 138 10.43 7.94 12.60
CA PRO A 138 10.54 8.55 13.93
C PRO A 138 10.30 10.08 13.87
N VAL A 139 9.12 10.48 13.41
CA VAL A 139 8.71 11.87 13.23
C VAL A 139 7.24 12.05 13.58
N VAL A 140 6.91 13.19 14.14
CA VAL A 140 5.56 13.68 14.37
C VAL A 140 5.34 14.87 13.45
N VAL A 141 4.31 14.82 12.62
CA VAL A 141 4.02 15.91 11.66
C VAL A 141 2.86 16.79 12.10
N GLY A 142 1.91 16.27 12.89
CA GLY A 142 0.72 16.98 13.35
C GLY A 142 -0.22 17.43 12.24
N GLY A 143 -1.46 17.81 12.57
CA GLY A 143 -2.38 18.49 11.64
C GLY A 143 -2.88 17.72 10.42
N GLU A 144 -2.34 16.56 10.15
CA GLU A 144 -2.69 15.71 9.00
C GLU A 144 -3.72 14.64 9.40
N ARG A 145 -4.49 14.16 8.42
CA ARG A 145 -5.33 12.98 8.64
C ARG A 145 -4.46 11.75 8.89
N ARG A 146 -4.92 10.92 9.83
CA ARG A 146 -4.30 9.64 10.10
C ARG A 146 -4.83 8.59 9.14
N TRP A 147 -4.00 7.61 8.81
CA TRP A 147 -4.45 6.49 7.98
C TRP A 147 -5.56 5.67 8.66
N THR A 148 -5.65 5.76 10.00
CA THR A 148 -6.67 5.08 10.82
C THR A 148 -7.96 5.88 11.01
N ASP A 149 -8.04 7.11 10.54
CA ASP A 149 -9.25 7.93 10.70
C ASP A 149 -10.46 7.22 10.07
N ASP A 150 -11.59 7.28 10.75
CA ASP A 150 -12.84 6.62 10.39
C ASP A 150 -12.83 5.07 10.52
N LEU A 151 -11.72 4.45 10.97
CA LEU A 151 -11.70 3.03 11.31
C LEU A 151 -12.31 2.81 12.70
N GLY A 152 -13.16 1.79 12.81
CA GLY A 152 -13.57 1.24 14.09
C GLY A 152 -12.44 0.44 14.76
N ARG A 153 -12.74 -0.11 15.94
CA ARG A 153 -11.80 -1.00 16.64
C ARG A 153 -11.50 -2.21 15.77
N THR A 154 -10.26 -2.35 15.35
CA THR A 154 -9.78 -3.40 14.46
C THR A 154 -8.55 -4.07 15.08
N PRO A 155 -8.71 -5.24 15.71
CA PRO A 155 -7.59 -5.98 16.30
C PRO A 155 -6.62 -6.45 15.22
N LEU A 156 -5.33 -6.31 15.50
CA LEU A 156 -4.24 -6.78 14.64
C LEU A 156 -3.33 -7.72 15.44
N GLU A 157 -2.77 -8.71 14.78
CA GLU A 157 -1.73 -9.59 15.32
C GLU A 157 -0.38 -9.21 14.72
N LEU A 158 0.62 -9.04 15.57
CA LEU A 158 1.99 -8.78 15.12
C LEU A 158 2.60 -10.06 14.54
N VAL A 159 3.07 -9.96 13.30
CA VAL A 159 3.80 -11.03 12.61
C VAL A 159 5.31 -10.87 12.79
N SER A 160 5.83 -9.65 12.58
CA SER A 160 7.24 -9.32 12.77
C SER A 160 7.45 -7.85 13.06
N SER A 161 8.57 -7.55 13.70
CA SER A 161 9.01 -6.18 13.97
C SER A 161 10.53 -6.09 13.87
N GLU A 162 11.01 -5.00 13.28
CA GLU A 162 12.43 -4.70 13.13
C GLU A 162 12.64 -3.20 13.28
N ALA A 163 13.64 -2.81 14.05
CA ALA A 163 14.12 -1.44 14.11
C ALA A 163 15.23 -1.24 13.07
N LEU A 164 15.00 -0.32 12.13
CA LEU A 164 15.99 0.02 11.11
C LEU A 164 17.01 1.03 11.65
N PRO A 165 18.20 1.15 11.03
CA PRO A 165 19.28 2.02 11.53
C PRO A 165 18.88 3.50 11.69
N THR A 166 17.96 3.99 10.90
CA THR A 166 17.45 5.38 10.97
C THR A 166 16.44 5.62 12.09
N GLY A 167 16.03 4.57 12.82
CA GLY A 167 14.99 4.63 13.85
C GLY A 167 13.59 4.31 13.31
N VAL A 168 13.45 4.02 12.03
CA VAL A 168 12.20 3.52 11.45
C VAL A 168 11.86 2.16 12.02
N LEU A 169 10.60 1.93 12.35
CA LEU A 169 10.10 0.61 12.73
C LEU A 169 9.42 -0.03 11.52
N HIS A 170 9.93 -1.18 11.12
CA HIS A 170 9.32 -2.06 10.11
C HIS A 170 8.43 -3.06 10.83
N LEU A 171 7.12 -2.87 10.75
CA LEU A 171 6.11 -3.68 11.43
C LEU A 171 5.26 -4.42 10.41
N VAL A 172 5.08 -5.71 10.62
CA VAL A 172 4.17 -6.53 9.80
C VAL A 172 3.07 -7.04 10.69
N TYR A 173 1.84 -6.70 10.35
CA TYR A 173 0.62 -7.14 11.01
C TYR A 173 -0.25 -7.97 10.08
N ARG A 174 -1.12 -8.77 10.66
CA ARG A 174 -2.30 -9.32 10.00
C ARG A 174 -3.55 -8.96 10.81
N PRO A 175 -4.71 -8.79 10.16
CA PRO A 175 -5.96 -8.67 10.90
C PRO A 175 -6.18 -9.90 11.78
N ALA A 176 -6.54 -9.67 13.04
CA ALA A 176 -6.90 -10.78 13.94
C ALA A 176 -8.22 -11.41 13.48
N ALA A 177 -8.38 -12.73 13.73
CA ALA A 177 -9.65 -13.39 13.50
C ALA A 177 -10.75 -12.68 14.33
N GLN A 178 -11.87 -12.41 13.70
CA GLN A 178 -13.05 -11.91 14.41
C GLN A 178 -13.76 -13.12 15.02
N ASP A 179 -13.95 -13.10 16.34
CA ASP A 179 -14.74 -14.08 17.07
C ASP A 179 -16.24 -13.95 16.72
#